data_58404ea5c5b7490552e8d0ec737ff569
#
_entry.id   58404ea5c5b7490552e8d0ec737ff569
#
_cell.length_a   1.000
_cell.length_b   1.000
_cell.length_c   1.000
_cell.angle_alpha   90.00
_cell.angle_beta   90.00
_cell.angle_gamma   90.00
#
_symmetry.space_group_name_H-M   'P 1'
#
loop_
_entity.id
_entity.type
_entity.pdbx_description
1 polymer ?
#
loop_
_entity_poly.entity_id
_entity_poly.type
_entity_poly.pdbx_seq_one_letter_code
_entity_poly.pdbx_strand_id
1 'polypeptide(L)'
;MTKKNKLIHTPEGVRDIYNGECRRKLAVQEKILHTLYLYGYEHIQTPSFEYADIFNEDRGSVGAQEMFKFFDRDNNMLVLRPDMTPAVARCVAKYFMDDDMPLRLCYLERTFKNNTSYQGYLKERAE
;
A
#
# COMPACT_ATOMS: atom_id res chain seq x y z
N MET A 1 24.12 -13.62 17.19
CA MET A 1 22.83 -13.24 17.80
C MET A 1 22.06 -14.51 18.19
N THR A 2 21.57 -14.59 19.42
CA THR A 2 20.76 -15.75 19.85
C THR A 2 19.41 -15.73 19.15
N LYS A 3 18.77 -16.91 19.01
CA LYS A 3 17.43 -17.03 18.42
C LYS A 3 16.39 -16.12 19.12
N LYS A 4 16.52 -15.94 20.44
CA LYS A 4 15.65 -15.06 21.24
C LYS A 4 15.82 -13.57 20.86
N ASN A 5 17.05 -13.13 20.57
CA ASN A 5 17.30 -11.74 20.17
C ASN A 5 16.80 -11.45 18.75
N LYS A 6 16.81 -12.45 17.87
CA LYS A 6 16.28 -12.30 16.51
C LYS A 6 14.77 -12.01 16.50
N LEU A 7 14.02 -12.56 17.47
CA LEU A 7 12.56 -12.40 17.54
C LEU A 7 12.11 -11.01 17.96
N ILE A 8 12.97 -10.20 18.58
CA ILE A 8 12.64 -8.83 18.96
C ILE A 8 12.96 -7.81 17.85
N HIS A 9 13.62 -8.24 16.78
CA HIS A 9 13.95 -7.38 15.65
C HIS A 9 12.90 -7.51 14.55
N THR A 10 12.61 -6.40 13.89
CA THR A 10 11.79 -6.41 12.69
C THR A 10 12.56 -7.03 11.52
N PRO A 11 11.85 -7.59 10.52
CA PRO A 11 12.51 -7.95 9.27
C PRO A 11 13.22 -6.76 8.63
N GLU A 12 14.24 -7.06 7.82
CA GLU A 12 14.96 -6.03 7.11
C GLU A 12 14.05 -5.22 6.18
N GLY A 13 14.22 -3.91 6.18
CA GLY A 13 13.45 -3.01 5.32
C GLY A 13 12.12 -2.54 5.88
N VAL A 14 11.75 -2.98 7.09
CA VAL A 14 10.58 -2.50 7.81
C VAL A 14 10.99 -2.08 9.21
N ARG A 15 10.22 -1.20 9.83
CA ARG A 15 10.53 -0.70 11.17
C ARG A 15 9.29 -0.35 11.96
N ASP A 16 9.44 -0.36 13.26
CA ASP A 16 8.43 0.17 14.17
C ASP A 16 8.49 1.70 14.18
N ILE A 17 7.33 2.34 14.24
CA ILE A 17 7.20 3.78 14.43
C ILE A 17 6.39 3.98 15.70
N TYR A 18 6.95 4.68 16.70
CA TYR A 18 6.32 4.76 18.02
C TYR A 18 6.55 6.11 18.68
N ASN A 19 5.83 6.35 19.78
CA ASN A 19 5.91 7.56 20.60
C ASN A 19 5.78 8.86 19.77
N GLY A 20 6.71 9.80 19.98
CA GLY A 20 6.66 11.13 19.35
C GLY A 20 6.70 11.10 17.83
N GLU A 21 7.50 10.23 17.22
CA GLU A 21 7.54 10.08 15.77
C GLU A 21 6.19 9.60 15.24
N CYS A 22 5.57 8.61 15.88
CA CYS A 22 4.26 8.11 15.48
C CYS A 22 3.19 9.20 15.60
N ARG A 23 3.18 9.95 16.71
CA ARG A 23 2.25 11.07 16.90
C ARG A 23 2.39 12.13 15.82
N ARG A 24 3.61 12.52 15.48
CA ARG A 24 3.86 13.52 14.43
C ARG A 24 3.42 13.03 13.07
N LYS A 25 3.72 11.76 12.74
CA LYS A 25 3.28 11.15 11.49
C LYS A 25 1.76 11.16 11.36
N LEU A 26 1.04 10.69 12.38
CA LEU A 26 -0.42 10.65 12.37
C LEU A 26 -1.04 12.03 12.30
N ALA A 27 -0.45 13.02 12.99
CA ALA A 27 -0.92 14.40 12.93
C ALA A 27 -0.77 15.01 11.53
N VAL A 28 0.34 14.75 10.85
CA VAL A 28 0.57 15.20 9.47
C VAL A 28 -0.41 14.53 8.53
N GLN A 29 -0.60 13.23 8.67
CA GLN A 29 -1.55 12.47 7.84
C GLN A 29 -2.98 12.99 8.01
N GLU A 30 -3.39 13.27 9.23
CA GLU A 30 -4.72 13.84 9.52
C GLU A 30 -4.91 15.20 8.85
N LYS A 31 -3.92 16.07 8.89
CA LYS A 31 -3.97 17.38 8.21
C LYS A 31 -4.10 17.26 6.70
N ILE A 32 -3.34 16.35 6.10
CA ILE A 32 -3.38 16.11 4.65
C ILE A 32 -4.78 15.60 4.26
N LEU A 33 -5.30 14.60 4.95
CA LEU A 33 -6.63 14.05 4.69
C LEU A 33 -7.73 15.12 4.87
N HIS A 34 -7.65 15.90 5.94
CA HIS A 34 -8.62 16.97 6.18
C HIS A 34 -8.64 17.98 5.04
N THR A 35 -7.46 18.37 4.54
CA THR A 35 -7.35 19.27 3.39
C THR A 35 -8.00 18.68 2.15
N LEU A 36 -7.75 17.40 1.86
CA LEU A 36 -8.37 16.71 0.73
C LEU A 36 -9.90 16.68 0.86
N TYR A 37 -10.43 16.43 2.04
CA TYR A 37 -11.88 16.44 2.27
C TYR A 37 -12.51 17.82 2.02
N LEU A 38 -11.80 18.89 2.36
CA LEU A 38 -12.24 20.26 2.08
C LEU A 38 -12.35 20.55 0.57
N TYR A 39 -11.57 19.87 -0.26
CA TYR A 39 -11.63 19.98 -1.71
C TYR A 39 -12.60 18.99 -2.37
N GLY A 40 -13.40 18.29 -1.58
CA GLY A 40 -14.43 17.38 -2.07
C GLY A 40 -13.93 15.97 -2.42
N TYR A 41 -12.76 15.57 -1.91
CA TYR A 41 -12.27 14.21 -2.09
C TYR A 41 -12.94 13.26 -1.09
N GLU A 42 -13.39 12.12 -1.60
CA GLU A 42 -13.92 11.03 -0.78
C GLU A 42 -12.84 10.00 -0.50
N HIS A 43 -12.79 9.54 0.74
CA HIS A 43 -11.79 8.57 1.16
C HIS A 43 -12.17 7.17 0.70
N ILE A 44 -11.23 6.48 0.07
CA ILE A 44 -11.37 5.10 -0.36
C ILE A 44 -10.29 4.26 0.34
N GLN A 45 -10.67 3.06 0.74
CA GLN A 45 -9.74 2.04 1.23
C GLN A 45 -9.89 0.79 0.36
N THR A 46 -8.78 0.22 -0.06
CA THR A 46 -8.74 -1.04 -0.80
C THR A 46 -8.03 -2.11 0.04
N PRO A 47 -8.22 -3.40 -0.27
CA PRO A 47 -7.52 -4.46 0.48
C PRO A 47 -5.99 -4.35 0.37
N SER A 48 -5.30 -4.82 1.40
CA SER A 48 -3.83 -4.82 1.42
C SER A 48 -3.20 -5.75 0.38
N PHE A 49 -3.95 -6.73 -0.10
CA PHE A 49 -3.51 -7.66 -1.14
C PHE A 49 -4.58 -7.80 -2.22
N GLU A 50 -4.14 -8.12 -3.41
CA GLU A 50 -4.95 -8.26 -4.61
C GLU A 50 -4.48 -9.49 -5.39
N TYR A 51 -5.26 -9.92 -6.36
CA TYR A 51 -4.79 -10.91 -7.33
C TYR A 51 -3.59 -10.36 -8.11
N ALA A 52 -2.60 -11.20 -8.34
CA ALA A 52 -1.35 -10.79 -9.01
C ALA A 52 -1.60 -10.16 -10.39
N ASP A 53 -2.63 -10.59 -11.10
CA ASP A 53 -2.95 -10.10 -12.43
C ASP A 53 -3.34 -8.60 -12.49
N ILE A 54 -3.73 -8.03 -11.36
CA ILE A 54 -4.02 -6.59 -11.25
C ILE A 54 -2.74 -5.76 -11.50
N PHE A 55 -1.58 -6.31 -11.15
CA PHE A 55 -0.28 -5.63 -11.19
C PHE A 55 0.65 -6.25 -12.25
N ASN A 56 0.14 -6.63 -13.41
CA ASN A 56 0.98 -7.15 -14.47
C ASN A 56 1.85 -6.05 -15.09
N GLU A 57 2.91 -6.44 -15.84
CA GLU A 57 3.89 -5.53 -16.41
C GLU A 57 3.29 -4.48 -17.35
N ASP A 58 2.18 -4.81 -18.00
CA ASP A 58 1.49 -3.91 -18.93
C ASP A 58 0.67 -2.82 -18.24
N ARG A 59 0.47 -2.93 -16.92
CA ARG A 59 -0.42 -2.04 -16.16
C ARG A 59 0.26 -1.31 -15.01
N GLY A 60 1.50 -1.63 -14.71
CA GLY A 60 2.18 -1.07 -13.55
C GLY A 60 3.65 -0.80 -13.78
N SER A 61 4.17 0.10 -12.97
CA SER A 61 5.57 0.49 -12.97
C SER A 61 6.46 -0.43 -12.12
N VAL A 62 5.90 -1.45 -11.50
CA VAL A 62 6.62 -2.34 -10.59
C VAL A 62 6.84 -3.70 -11.24
N GLY A 63 8.11 -4.09 -11.36
CA GLY A 63 8.49 -5.40 -11.90
C GLY A 63 8.01 -6.54 -11.00
N ALA A 64 7.71 -7.70 -11.61
CA ALA A 64 7.23 -8.88 -10.90
C ALA A 64 8.14 -9.33 -9.75
N GLN A 65 9.45 -9.06 -9.86
CA GLN A 65 10.45 -9.42 -8.83
C GLN A 65 10.39 -8.52 -7.59
N GLU A 66 9.80 -7.33 -7.71
CA GLU A 66 9.70 -6.37 -6.63
C GLU A 66 8.39 -6.49 -5.84
N MET A 67 7.58 -7.49 -6.12
CA MET A 67 6.33 -7.74 -5.43
C MET A 67 6.46 -8.86 -4.40
N PHE A 68 5.84 -8.66 -3.23
CA PHE A 68 5.65 -9.74 -2.26
C PHE A 68 4.50 -10.62 -2.73
N LYS A 69 4.78 -11.88 -3.06
CA LYS A 69 3.82 -12.84 -3.59
C LYS A 69 3.55 -13.94 -2.58
N PHE A 70 2.29 -14.38 -2.54
CA PHE A 70 1.88 -15.51 -1.72
C PHE A 70 0.65 -16.19 -2.33
N PHE A 71 0.27 -17.33 -1.80
CA PHE A 71 -0.88 -18.08 -2.29
C PHE A 71 -1.95 -18.17 -1.21
N ASP A 72 -3.22 -18.06 -1.63
CA ASP A 72 -4.35 -18.35 -0.77
C ASP A 72 -4.60 -19.88 -0.68
N ARG A 73 -5.64 -20.29 0.04
CA ARG A 73 -5.99 -21.70 0.18
C ARG A 73 -6.40 -22.38 -1.12
N ASP A 74 -6.86 -21.62 -2.09
CA ASP A 74 -7.32 -22.11 -3.40
C ASP A 74 -6.24 -22.02 -4.46
N ASN A 75 -4.99 -21.81 -4.07
CA ASN A 75 -3.81 -21.65 -4.94
C ASN A 75 -3.88 -20.43 -5.89
N ASN A 76 -4.65 -19.43 -5.55
CA ASN A 76 -4.60 -18.15 -6.27
C ASN A 76 -3.34 -17.39 -5.85
N MET A 77 -2.61 -16.88 -6.83
CA MET A 77 -1.46 -16.02 -6.55
C MET A 77 -1.92 -14.61 -6.17
N LEU A 78 -1.57 -14.20 -4.96
CA LEU A 78 -1.86 -12.89 -4.42
C LEU A 78 -0.57 -12.10 -4.25
N VAL A 79 -0.68 -10.78 -4.24
CA VAL A 79 0.45 -9.90 -3.96
C VAL A 79 0.05 -8.83 -2.95
N LEU A 80 0.99 -8.44 -2.09
CA LEU A 80 0.84 -7.23 -1.30
C LEU A 80 0.92 -6.04 -2.27
N ARG A 81 -0.03 -5.13 -2.19
CA ARG A 81 -0.12 -3.99 -3.11
C ARG A 81 1.20 -3.21 -3.17
N PRO A 82 1.86 -3.15 -4.34
CA PRO A 82 3.06 -2.34 -4.51
C PRO A 82 2.75 -0.89 -4.85
N ASP A 83 1.51 -0.62 -5.27
CA ASP A 83 1.01 0.66 -5.73
C ASP A 83 -0.50 0.70 -5.52
N MET A 84 -1.03 1.87 -5.16
CA MET A 84 -2.46 2.06 -4.94
C MET A 84 -3.26 2.24 -6.24
N THR A 85 -2.67 2.81 -7.27
CA THR A 85 -3.39 3.19 -8.50
C THR A 85 -4.14 2.03 -9.16
N PRO A 86 -3.55 0.84 -9.37
CA PRO A 86 -4.29 -0.27 -9.98
C PRO A 86 -5.48 -0.75 -9.14
N ALA A 87 -5.33 -0.77 -7.82
CA ALA A 87 -6.41 -1.17 -6.91
C ALA A 87 -7.56 -0.17 -6.92
N VAL A 88 -7.25 1.12 -6.95
CA VAL A 88 -8.26 2.19 -7.06
C VAL A 88 -8.98 2.09 -8.41
N ALA A 89 -8.25 1.89 -9.51
CA ALA A 89 -8.84 1.70 -10.83
C ALA A 89 -9.80 0.51 -10.87
N ARG A 90 -9.43 -0.62 -10.26
CA ARG A 90 -10.31 -1.78 -10.13
C ARG A 90 -11.59 -1.44 -9.36
N CYS A 91 -11.46 -0.74 -8.25
CA CYS A 91 -12.60 -0.33 -7.42
C CYS A 91 -13.54 0.61 -8.18
N VAL A 92 -12.99 1.58 -8.92
CA VAL A 92 -13.76 2.49 -9.75
C VAL A 92 -14.52 1.71 -10.84
N ALA A 93 -13.84 0.79 -11.51
CA ALA A 93 -14.46 -0.05 -12.54
C ALA A 93 -15.63 -0.88 -12.00
N LYS A 94 -15.55 -1.32 -10.74
CA LYS A 94 -16.58 -2.14 -10.12
C LYS A 94 -17.78 -1.34 -9.63
N TYR A 95 -17.56 -0.16 -9.06
CA TYR A 95 -18.61 0.53 -8.28
C TYR A 95 -19.01 1.90 -8.83
N PHE A 96 -18.20 2.55 -9.66
CA PHE A 96 -18.38 3.95 -10.02
C PHE A 96 -18.53 4.21 -11.53
N MET A 97 -18.62 3.16 -12.35
CA MET A 97 -18.65 3.35 -13.82
C MET A 97 -19.92 4.06 -14.32
N ASP A 98 -21.00 3.98 -13.55
CA ASP A 98 -22.27 4.62 -13.89
C ASP A 98 -22.43 6.03 -13.32
N ASP A 99 -21.41 6.53 -12.63
CA ASP A 99 -21.45 7.88 -12.07
C ASP A 99 -21.24 8.94 -13.15
N ASP A 100 -22.16 9.89 -13.23
CA ASP A 100 -22.13 10.97 -14.23
C ASP A 100 -21.19 12.13 -13.86
N MET A 101 -20.67 12.15 -12.65
CA MET A 101 -19.84 13.24 -12.14
C MET A 101 -18.37 12.86 -12.07
N PRO A 102 -17.44 13.82 -12.22
CA PRO A 102 -16.03 13.55 -11.97
C PRO A 102 -15.81 13.01 -10.56
N LEU A 103 -15.07 11.90 -10.46
CA LEU A 103 -14.73 11.30 -9.18
C LEU A 103 -13.48 11.96 -8.61
N ARG A 104 -13.53 12.28 -7.33
CA ARG A 104 -12.40 12.76 -6.55
C ARG A 104 -12.22 11.83 -5.36
N LEU A 105 -11.26 10.92 -5.50
CA LEU A 105 -10.97 9.93 -4.49
C LEU A 105 -9.60 10.19 -3.88
N CYS A 106 -9.47 9.99 -2.59
CA CYS A 106 -8.18 10.05 -1.91
C CYS A 106 -7.98 8.81 -1.06
N TYR A 107 -6.73 8.53 -0.78
CA TYR A 107 -6.35 7.39 0.05
C TYR A 107 -5.09 7.72 0.85
N LEU A 108 -4.92 7.00 1.92
CA LEU A 108 -3.69 6.97 2.70
C LEU A 108 -3.51 5.55 3.19
N GLU A 109 -2.68 4.81 2.49
CA GLU A 109 -2.49 3.39 2.72
C GLU A 109 -1.00 3.05 2.64
N ARG A 110 -0.66 1.86 3.13
CA ARG A 110 0.70 1.34 3.02
C ARG A 110 0.85 0.55 1.74
N THR A 111 1.98 0.76 1.06
CA THR A 111 2.40 0.00 -0.11
C THR A 111 3.67 -0.77 0.21
N PHE A 112 3.91 -1.85 -0.51
CA PHE A 112 4.93 -2.84 -0.16
C PHE A 112 5.78 -3.15 -1.39
N LYS A 113 7.11 -3.03 -1.25
CA LYS A 113 8.05 -3.40 -2.30
C LYS A 113 9.08 -4.38 -1.77
N ASN A 114 9.22 -5.51 -2.44
CA ASN A 114 10.25 -6.51 -2.13
C ASN A 114 11.57 -6.13 -2.80
N ASN A 115 12.11 -4.96 -2.42
CA ASN A 115 13.37 -4.47 -2.96
C ASN A 115 14.56 -5.04 -2.19
N THR A 116 15.77 -4.86 -2.75
CA THR A 116 17.00 -5.24 -2.09
C THR A 116 17.42 -4.17 -1.08
N SER A 117 18.03 -4.61 0.02
CA SER A 117 18.47 -3.74 1.11
C SER A 117 19.55 -2.72 0.75
N TYR A 118 20.24 -2.91 -0.35
CA TYR A 118 21.37 -2.06 -0.75
C TYR A 118 21.00 -0.64 -1.16
N GLN A 119 19.71 -0.37 -1.37
CA GLN A 119 19.25 0.92 -1.86
C GLN A 119 18.71 1.84 -0.77
N GLY A 120 18.69 1.38 0.49
CA GLY A 120 18.20 2.17 1.61
C GLY A 120 16.71 2.47 1.60
N TYR A 121 15.94 1.81 0.74
CA TYR A 121 14.50 2.01 0.64
C TYR A 121 13.75 1.09 1.60
N LEU A 122 12.72 1.63 2.24
CA LEU A 122 11.81 0.84 3.05
C LEU A 122 10.95 -0.06 2.17
N LYS A 123 10.71 -1.29 2.63
CA LYS A 123 9.83 -2.25 1.96
C LYS A 123 8.35 -1.96 2.19
N GLU A 124 8.03 -1.15 3.18
CA GLU A 124 6.69 -0.71 3.53
C GLU A 124 6.68 0.81 3.66
N ARG A 125 5.79 1.48 2.92
CA ARG A 125 5.71 2.94 2.90
C ARG A 125 4.27 3.40 2.87
N ALA A 126 4.02 4.59 3.40
CA ALA A 126 2.74 5.27 3.25
C ALA A 126 2.63 5.91 1.85
N GLU A 127 1.47 5.78 1.26
CA GLU A 127 1.11 6.38 -0.02
C GLU A 127 -0.28 7.01 0.05
#